data_189e0d90d0f81ffaff87bd465334d126
#
_entry.id   189e0d90d0f81ffaff87bd465334d126
#
_cell.length_a   1.000
_cell.length_b   1.000
_cell.length_c   1.000
_cell.angle_alpha   90.00
_cell.angle_beta   90.00
_cell.angle_gamma   90.00
#
_symmetry.space_group_name_H-M   'P 1'
#
loop_
_entity.id
_entity.type
_entity.pdbx_description
1 polymer ?
#
loop_
_entity_poly.entity_id
_entity_poly.type
_entity_poly.pdbx_seq_one_letter_code
_entity_poly.pdbx_strand_id
1 'polypeptide(L)'
;MRKILLSFITISFIVGCNQNNSKQNQTKVADEVTYGKPQLNEKSASYLYHFAFDCIDQEYPNKLGQVLGNATYLKEPSELHPAFYGCFDWHSSVHGHWTLLNIVKDLPNFEYREAVFQKLQKSITKENILKEVQYFDDVHNKSFERTYGWAWLLKVAETLQDWNTEEATKMYENLEPLVELVENKYMEFLPKLKYPIRVGEHPNTAFGMSFALDYAKKYSPELENIIIEKAKEYYMNDKGCPINWEPGGFDFLSPCLQEASLMLKVLPNEEYVSWLDTFLPNFRNNPSQYLNVTEVTDRSDGKLAHLDGLNFSRAWCLYEIGNILQNDKMVNLANKHFEYSYKKMDSGEYAGAHWLASFALYAVLKSN
;
A
#
# COMPACT_ATOMS: atom_id res chain seq x y z
N MET A 1 -71.62 -43.99 19.24
CA MET A 1 -72.02 -43.16 20.39
C MET A 1 -70.92 -43.24 21.44
N ARG A 2 -69.99 -42.24 21.55
CA ARG A 2 -69.03 -42.12 22.63
C ARG A 2 -69.14 -40.70 23.13
N LYS A 3 -69.45 -40.54 24.41
CA LYS A 3 -69.61 -39.29 25.15
C LYS A 3 -68.21 -38.75 25.51
N ILE A 4 -67.99 -37.52 25.17
CA ILE A 4 -66.76 -36.77 25.58
C ILE A 4 -67.12 -35.94 26.83
N LEU A 5 -66.46 -36.23 27.95
CA LEU A 5 -66.52 -35.48 29.19
C LEU A 5 -65.66 -34.23 29.13
N LEU A 6 -66.22 -33.02 29.29
CA LEU A 6 -65.48 -31.78 29.49
C LEU A 6 -65.21 -31.61 30.97
N SER A 7 -63.92 -31.55 31.34
CA SER A 7 -63.46 -31.12 32.69
C SER A 7 -63.14 -29.65 32.63
N PHE A 8 -63.84 -28.84 33.44
CA PHE A 8 -63.51 -27.46 33.70
C PHE A 8 -62.43 -27.38 34.77
N ILE A 9 -61.28 -26.78 34.45
CA ILE A 9 -60.22 -26.40 35.42
C ILE A 9 -60.38 -24.93 35.74
N THR A 10 -60.71 -24.61 36.96
CA THR A 10 -60.73 -23.25 37.53
C THR A 10 -59.28 -22.83 37.88
N ILE A 11 -58.75 -21.80 37.24
CA ILE A 11 -57.46 -21.21 37.59
C ILE A 11 -57.72 -19.97 38.42
N SER A 12 -57.26 -20.01 39.68
CA SER A 12 -57.26 -18.85 40.58
C SER A 12 -56.09 -17.95 40.28
N PHE A 13 -56.34 -16.66 39.98
CA PHE A 13 -55.33 -15.65 39.85
C PHE A 13 -54.88 -15.16 41.23
N ILE A 14 -53.59 -15.38 41.54
CA ILE A 14 -52.89 -14.71 42.65
C ILE A 14 -52.22 -13.49 42.07
N VAL A 15 -52.66 -12.30 42.49
CA VAL A 15 -52.01 -11.03 42.18
C VAL A 15 -50.81 -10.85 43.16
N GLY A 16 -49.62 -11.09 42.65
CA GLY A 16 -48.37 -10.79 43.38
C GLY A 16 -47.84 -9.44 42.91
N CYS A 17 -47.79 -8.47 43.82
CA CYS A 17 -47.03 -7.23 43.59
C CYS A 17 -45.55 -7.52 43.45
N ASN A 18 -45.00 -7.30 42.25
CA ASN A 18 -43.58 -7.43 42.01
C ASN A 18 -42.92 -6.03 42.01
N GLN A 19 -42.06 -5.77 42.97
CA GLN A 19 -41.23 -4.58 43.05
C GLN A 19 -40.26 -4.55 41.87
N ASN A 20 -40.34 -3.50 41.07
CA ASN A 20 -39.39 -3.22 39.99
C ASN A 20 -37.99 -2.95 40.58
N ASN A 21 -37.11 -3.95 40.58
CA ASN A 21 -35.68 -3.77 40.61
C ASN A 21 -35.18 -3.50 39.22
N SER A 22 -35.02 -2.24 38.84
CA SER A 22 -34.31 -1.81 37.64
C SER A 22 -32.84 -2.19 37.81
N LYS A 23 -32.46 -3.40 37.36
CA LYS A 23 -31.08 -3.70 37.09
C LYS A 23 -30.66 -2.84 35.87
N GLN A 24 -29.91 -1.77 36.14
CA GLN A 24 -29.10 -1.12 35.13
C GLN A 24 -28.20 -2.20 34.48
N ASN A 25 -28.52 -2.60 33.27
CA ASN A 25 -27.58 -3.27 32.42
C ASN A 25 -26.42 -2.29 32.12
N GLN A 26 -25.39 -2.33 32.98
CA GLN A 26 -24.07 -1.83 32.60
C GLN A 26 -23.62 -2.70 31.40
N THR A 27 -23.79 -2.21 30.21
CA THR A 27 -23.07 -2.70 29.04
C THR A 27 -21.58 -2.58 29.40
N LYS A 28 -20.94 -3.72 29.71
CA LYS A 28 -19.49 -3.80 29.78
C LYS A 28 -19.01 -3.32 28.40
N VAL A 29 -18.46 -2.13 28.35
CA VAL A 29 -17.59 -1.71 27.26
C VAL A 29 -16.49 -2.76 27.27
N ALA A 30 -16.44 -3.62 26.25
CA ALA A 30 -15.34 -4.55 26.09
C ALA A 30 -14.06 -3.70 26.07
N ASP A 31 -13.10 -4.02 26.93
CA ASP A 31 -11.79 -3.36 26.93
C ASP A 31 -11.27 -3.38 25.48
N GLU A 32 -11.07 -2.20 24.91
CA GLU A 32 -10.62 -2.04 23.53
C GLU A 32 -9.20 -2.60 23.47
N VAL A 33 -9.01 -3.71 22.74
CA VAL A 33 -7.70 -4.34 22.59
C VAL A 33 -6.77 -3.34 21.92
N THR A 34 -5.71 -2.94 22.61
CA THR A 34 -4.70 -2.03 22.09
C THR A 34 -3.61 -2.82 21.38
N TYR A 35 -3.39 -2.54 20.11
CA TYR A 35 -2.34 -3.14 19.29
C TYR A 35 -1.06 -2.29 19.36
N GLY A 36 0.10 -2.95 19.37
CA GLY A 36 1.39 -2.26 19.41
C GLY A 36 1.72 -1.54 18.10
N LYS A 37 2.33 -0.36 18.20
CA LYS A 37 2.85 0.40 17.05
C LYS A 37 4.07 -0.33 16.47
N PRO A 38 4.12 -0.61 15.15
CA PRO A 38 5.27 -1.28 14.56
C PRO A 38 6.50 -0.36 14.55
N GLN A 39 7.68 -0.96 14.62
CA GLN A 39 8.95 -0.23 14.60
C GLN A 39 9.97 -0.93 13.70
N LEU A 40 10.77 -0.14 12.99
CA LEU A 40 11.94 -0.64 12.30
C LEU A 40 13.09 -0.76 13.32
N ASN A 41 13.52 -1.99 13.58
CA ASN A 41 14.66 -2.33 14.42
C ASN A 41 15.38 -3.56 13.81
N GLU A 42 16.53 -3.97 14.38
CA GLU A 42 17.31 -5.09 13.87
C GLU A 42 16.47 -6.36 13.60
N LYS A 43 15.56 -6.70 14.50
CA LYS A 43 14.70 -7.89 14.37
C LYS A 43 13.72 -7.77 13.21
N SER A 44 12.99 -6.67 13.11
CA SER A 44 12.04 -6.45 12.02
C SER A 44 12.74 -6.24 10.68
N ALA A 45 13.91 -5.57 10.69
CA ALA A 45 14.72 -5.41 9.50
C ALA A 45 15.24 -6.76 8.96
N SER A 46 15.80 -7.63 9.83
CA SER A 46 16.24 -8.97 9.42
C SER A 46 15.09 -9.82 8.86
N TYR A 47 13.88 -9.67 9.42
CA TYR A 47 12.70 -10.36 8.92
C TYR A 47 12.30 -9.87 7.52
N LEU A 48 12.21 -8.55 7.32
CA LEU A 48 11.81 -7.96 6.04
C LEU A 48 12.89 -8.08 4.96
N TYR A 49 14.16 -8.06 5.36
CA TYR A 49 15.32 -8.14 4.50
C TYR A 49 15.29 -9.36 3.58
N HIS A 50 15.01 -10.55 4.12
CA HIS A 50 15.05 -11.81 3.35
C HIS A 50 14.08 -11.78 2.17
N PHE A 51 12.88 -11.26 2.32
CA PHE A 51 11.90 -11.19 1.23
C PHE A 51 12.42 -10.39 0.03
N ALA A 52 13.10 -9.27 0.28
CA ALA A 52 13.63 -8.42 -0.77
C ALA A 52 15.00 -8.90 -1.28
N PHE A 53 15.91 -9.24 -0.36
CA PHE A 53 17.27 -9.61 -0.73
C PHE A 53 17.33 -10.90 -1.53
N ASP A 54 16.53 -11.89 -1.18
CA ASP A 54 16.54 -13.19 -1.85
C ASP A 54 15.88 -13.12 -3.24
N CYS A 55 15.01 -12.13 -3.49
CA CYS A 55 14.26 -12.07 -4.74
C CYS A 55 14.80 -11.11 -5.80
N ILE A 56 15.52 -10.01 -5.44
CA ILE A 56 15.86 -8.96 -6.45
C ILE A 56 16.78 -9.43 -7.58
N ASP A 57 17.45 -10.55 -7.44
CA ASP A 57 18.25 -11.20 -8.48
C ASP A 57 17.79 -12.64 -8.82
N GLN A 58 16.59 -13.02 -8.35
CA GLN A 58 15.95 -14.27 -8.73
C GLN A 58 15.18 -14.06 -10.03
N GLU A 59 15.71 -14.56 -11.15
CA GLU A 59 15.15 -14.34 -12.47
C GLU A 59 13.81 -15.06 -12.71
N TYR A 60 13.63 -16.25 -12.15
CA TYR A 60 12.44 -17.08 -12.34
C TYR A 60 11.83 -17.56 -11.02
N PRO A 61 10.47 -17.73 -10.97
CA PRO A 61 9.48 -17.43 -12.00
C PRO A 61 9.34 -15.92 -12.26
N ASN A 62 8.97 -15.53 -13.50
CA ASN A 62 8.89 -14.12 -13.92
C ASN A 62 7.67 -13.83 -14.78
N LYS A 63 7.13 -12.62 -14.63
CA LYS A 63 6.01 -12.08 -15.40
C LYS A 63 6.42 -10.76 -16.05
N LEU A 64 6.88 -10.81 -17.29
CA LEU A 64 7.43 -9.66 -18.01
C LEU A 64 6.42 -8.54 -18.28
N GLY A 65 5.14 -8.83 -18.49
CA GLY A 65 4.15 -7.82 -18.88
C GLY A 65 4.44 -7.16 -20.23
N GLN A 66 5.19 -7.83 -21.11
CA GLN A 66 5.75 -7.30 -22.34
C GLN A 66 4.74 -7.28 -23.49
N VAL A 67 4.81 -6.23 -24.34
CA VAL A 67 4.19 -6.21 -25.66
C VAL A 67 5.23 -6.60 -26.71
N LEU A 68 4.94 -7.59 -27.55
CA LEU A 68 5.84 -8.06 -28.60
C LEU A 68 5.55 -7.33 -29.91
N GLY A 69 6.45 -6.48 -30.37
CA GLY A 69 6.38 -5.85 -31.69
C GLY A 69 6.65 -6.85 -32.83
N ASN A 70 7.52 -7.84 -32.58
CA ASN A 70 7.83 -8.96 -33.46
C ASN A 70 8.62 -10.03 -32.67
N ALA A 71 9.06 -11.11 -33.30
CA ALA A 71 9.75 -12.22 -32.64
C ALA A 71 11.11 -11.84 -31.98
N THR A 72 11.76 -10.74 -32.39
CA THR A 72 13.03 -10.31 -31.78
C THR A 72 12.88 -9.66 -30.42
N TYR A 73 11.65 -9.38 -30.00
CA TYR A 73 11.33 -8.89 -28.65
C TYR A 73 11.35 -9.99 -27.59
N LEU A 74 11.34 -11.27 -28.00
CA LEU A 74 11.45 -12.39 -27.06
C LEU A 74 12.88 -12.49 -26.54
N LYS A 75 13.06 -12.11 -25.29
CA LYS A 75 14.34 -12.13 -24.57
C LYS A 75 14.11 -12.55 -23.12
N GLU A 76 15.18 -12.98 -22.46
CA GLU A 76 15.17 -13.30 -21.05
C GLU A 76 14.91 -12.04 -20.19
N PRO A 77 14.30 -12.19 -19.00
CA PRO A 77 14.04 -11.06 -18.11
C PRO A 77 15.27 -10.20 -17.81
N SER A 78 16.42 -10.82 -17.53
CA SER A 78 17.67 -10.09 -17.25
C SER A 78 18.28 -9.39 -18.46
N GLU A 79 17.96 -9.82 -19.69
CA GLU A 79 18.35 -9.11 -20.89
C GLU A 79 17.52 -7.86 -21.16
N LEU A 80 16.20 -7.92 -20.80
CA LEU A 80 15.26 -6.82 -20.98
C LEU A 80 15.38 -5.78 -19.85
N HIS A 81 15.53 -6.26 -18.62
CA HIS A 81 15.50 -5.47 -17.39
C HIS A 81 16.71 -5.74 -16.49
N PRO A 82 17.95 -5.43 -16.94
CA PRO A 82 19.16 -5.83 -16.21
C PRO A 82 19.29 -5.18 -14.83
N ALA A 83 18.60 -4.07 -14.59
CA ALA A 83 18.54 -3.45 -13.26
C ALA A 83 17.46 -4.07 -12.37
N PHE A 84 16.32 -4.48 -12.93
CA PHE A 84 15.11 -4.83 -12.18
C PHE A 84 14.42 -6.11 -12.68
N TYR A 85 15.17 -7.16 -12.99
CA TYR A 85 14.64 -8.41 -13.54
C TYR A 85 14.08 -9.39 -12.51
N GLY A 86 14.44 -9.23 -11.24
CA GLY A 86 14.08 -10.19 -10.20
C GLY A 86 12.67 -9.99 -9.61
N CYS A 87 12.40 -10.67 -8.50
CA CYS A 87 11.17 -10.56 -7.71
C CYS A 87 9.87 -10.76 -8.49
N PHE A 88 9.83 -11.67 -9.47
CA PHE A 88 8.65 -12.00 -10.24
C PHE A 88 8.26 -11.01 -11.35
N ASP A 89 8.33 -9.70 -11.11
CA ASP A 89 8.09 -8.67 -12.12
C ASP A 89 8.87 -7.37 -11.84
N TRP A 90 8.88 -6.46 -12.80
CA TRP A 90 9.68 -5.24 -12.75
C TRP A 90 9.40 -4.38 -11.52
N HIS A 91 8.14 -4.10 -11.24
CA HIS A 91 7.78 -3.23 -10.10
C HIS A 91 8.10 -3.88 -8.76
N SER A 92 7.93 -5.19 -8.64
CA SER A 92 8.30 -5.92 -7.41
C SER A 92 9.79 -5.86 -7.14
N SER A 93 10.61 -5.96 -8.20
CA SER A 93 12.05 -5.73 -8.09
C SER A 93 12.37 -4.31 -7.62
N VAL A 94 11.73 -3.28 -8.21
CA VAL A 94 11.95 -1.88 -7.82
C VAL A 94 11.63 -1.64 -6.36
N HIS A 95 10.47 -2.07 -5.87
CA HIS A 95 10.14 -1.86 -4.46
C HIS A 95 10.87 -2.83 -3.50
N GLY A 96 11.41 -3.95 -4.00
CA GLY A 96 12.41 -4.75 -3.29
C GLY A 96 13.71 -3.96 -3.06
N HIS A 97 14.23 -3.30 -4.10
CA HIS A 97 15.37 -2.38 -3.99
C HIS A 97 15.09 -1.24 -3.01
N TRP A 98 13.89 -0.62 -3.09
CA TRP A 98 13.46 0.39 -2.14
C TRP A 98 13.47 -0.12 -0.68
N THR A 99 13.02 -1.34 -0.45
CA THR A 99 13.02 -1.98 0.88
C THR A 99 14.43 -2.08 1.43
N LEU A 100 15.36 -2.62 0.65
CA LEU A 100 16.76 -2.78 1.05
C LEU A 100 17.44 -1.44 1.31
N LEU A 101 17.23 -0.44 0.45
CA LEU A 101 17.77 0.91 0.64
C LEU A 101 17.31 1.52 1.96
N ASN A 102 16.02 1.45 2.29
CA ASN A 102 15.51 2.03 3.53
C ASN A 102 16.01 1.28 4.78
N ILE A 103 16.12 -0.05 4.74
CA ILE A 103 16.68 -0.81 5.85
C ILE A 103 18.12 -0.34 6.15
N VAL A 104 18.98 -0.28 5.14
CA VAL A 104 20.40 0.09 5.36
C VAL A 104 20.60 1.58 5.58
N LYS A 105 19.69 2.43 5.15
CA LYS A 105 19.68 3.87 5.44
C LYS A 105 19.34 4.10 6.92
N ASP A 106 18.26 3.51 7.41
CA ASP A 106 17.73 3.78 8.75
C ASP A 106 18.45 2.98 9.84
N LEU A 107 19.11 1.86 9.48
CA LEU A 107 19.91 1.02 10.38
C LEU A 107 21.37 0.94 9.88
N PRO A 108 22.20 1.93 10.17
CA PRO A 108 23.58 2.00 9.67
C PRO A 108 24.50 0.85 10.15
N ASN A 109 24.15 0.16 11.22
CA ASN A 109 24.88 -0.99 11.76
C ASN A 109 24.23 -2.35 11.41
N PHE A 110 23.28 -2.38 10.46
CA PHE A 110 22.61 -3.61 10.06
C PHE A 110 23.60 -4.68 9.61
N GLU A 111 23.50 -5.89 10.14
CA GLU A 111 24.45 -7.00 9.95
C GLU A 111 24.74 -7.28 8.47
N TYR A 112 23.73 -7.20 7.59
CA TYR A 112 23.85 -7.52 6.16
C TYR A 112 24.08 -6.29 5.27
N ARG A 113 24.38 -5.12 5.86
CA ARG A 113 24.56 -3.86 5.16
C ARG A 113 25.49 -3.95 3.95
N GLU A 114 26.67 -4.53 4.11
CA GLU A 114 27.65 -4.66 3.04
C GLU A 114 27.14 -5.53 1.88
N ALA A 115 26.50 -6.66 2.19
CA ALA A 115 25.91 -7.54 1.19
C ALA A 115 24.79 -6.85 0.41
N VAL A 116 23.96 -6.04 1.08
CA VAL A 116 22.93 -5.21 0.44
C VAL A 116 23.56 -4.22 -0.54
N PHE A 117 24.58 -3.47 -0.13
CA PHE A 117 25.25 -2.50 -1.00
C PHE A 117 25.84 -3.17 -2.24
N GLN A 118 26.55 -4.29 -2.08
CA GLN A 118 27.12 -5.02 -3.20
C GLN A 118 26.05 -5.44 -4.21
N LYS A 119 24.90 -5.92 -3.74
CA LYS A 119 23.79 -6.34 -4.60
C LYS A 119 23.15 -5.14 -5.31
N LEU A 120 22.84 -4.06 -4.59
CA LEU A 120 22.25 -2.84 -5.16
C LEU A 120 23.18 -2.17 -6.19
N GLN A 121 24.48 -2.07 -5.90
CA GLN A 121 25.46 -1.50 -6.83
C GLN A 121 25.64 -2.34 -8.11
N LYS A 122 25.45 -3.66 -8.02
CA LYS A 122 25.46 -4.53 -9.20
C LYS A 122 24.23 -4.30 -10.08
N SER A 123 23.08 -4.02 -9.50
CA SER A 123 21.82 -3.77 -10.21
C SER A 123 21.77 -2.36 -10.78
N ILE A 124 22.02 -1.33 -9.95
CA ILE A 124 21.89 0.09 -10.32
C ILE A 124 23.21 0.61 -10.90
N THR A 125 23.62 0.05 -12.02
CA THR A 125 24.75 0.57 -12.82
C THR A 125 24.22 1.47 -13.93
N LYS A 126 25.04 2.44 -14.39
CA LYS A 126 24.67 3.30 -15.51
C LYS A 126 24.32 2.50 -16.79
N GLU A 127 25.06 1.41 -17.06
CA GLU A 127 24.79 0.56 -18.21
C GLU A 127 23.42 -0.12 -18.11
N ASN A 128 23.09 -0.71 -16.95
CA ASN A 128 21.81 -1.37 -16.75
C ASN A 128 20.65 -0.37 -16.86
N ILE A 129 20.77 0.78 -16.22
CA ILE A 129 19.74 1.83 -16.26
C ILE A 129 19.52 2.36 -17.69
N LEU A 130 20.56 2.55 -18.47
CA LEU A 130 20.38 2.96 -19.88
C LEU A 130 19.66 1.90 -20.72
N LYS A 131 19.76 0.61 -20.41
CA LYS A 131 18.94 -0.44 -21.03
C LYS A 131 17.47 -0.37 -20.60
N GLU A 132 17.21 -0.09 -19.32
CA GLU A 132 15.84 0.18 -18.85
C GLU A 132 15.23 1.39 -19.59
N VAL A 133 15.98 2.50 -19.74
CA VAL A 133 15.54 3.69 -20.49
C VAL A 133 15.19 3.29 -21.94
N GLN A 134 16.03 2.53 -22.62
CA GLN A 134 15.75 2.06 -23.99
C GLN A 134 14.47 1.22 -24.06
N TYR A 135 14.22 0.36 -23.07
CA TYR A 135 13.00 -0.44 -23.01
C TYR A 135 11.75 0.42 -22.83
N PHE A 136 11.80 1.39 -21.93
CA PHE A 136 10.68 2.31 -21.66
C PHE A 136 10.38 3.25 -22.83
N ASP A 137 11.38 3.59 -23.66
CA ASP A 137 11.23 4.46 -24.84
C ASP A 137 10.70 3.75 -26.06
N ASP A 138 10.68 2.40 -26.06
CA ASP A 138 10.14 1.65 -27.17
C ASP A 138 8.66 1.98 -27.42
N VAL A 139 8.29 2.05 -28.70
CA VAL A 139 6.93 2.41 -29.14
C VAL A 139 5.85 1.50 -28.60
N HIS A 140 6.16 0.23 -28.31
CA HIS A 140 5.25 -0.77 -27.78
C HIS A 140 5.14 -0.71 -26.25
N ASN A 141 6.06 -0.03 -25.54
CA ASN A 141 6.16 0.00 -24.08
C ASN A 141 5.69 1.32 -23.45
N LYS A 142 4.95 2.16 -24.19
CA LYS A 142 4.49 3.49 -23.70
C LYS A 142 3.71 3.46 -22.40
N SER A 143 3.01 2.37 -22.12
CA SER A 143 2.21 2.19 -20.88
C SER A 143 2.83 1.19 -19.91
N PHE A 144 4.07 0.74 -20.15
CA PHE A 144 4.74 -0.19 -19.26
C PHE A 144 4.84 0.39 -17.85
N GLU A 145 4.44 -0.40 -16.85
CA GLU A 145 4.46 -0.05 -15.42
C GLU A 145 3.63 1.18 -14.98
N ARG A 146 2.76 1.71 -15.85
CA ARG A 146 1.97 2.93 -15.59
C ARG A 146 0.77 2.66 -14.68
N THR A 147 0.64 3.29 -13.49
CA THR A 147 1.56 4.24 -12.86
C THR A 147 2.28 3.64 -11.65
N TYR A 148 2.00 2.39 -11.31
CA TYR A 148 2.45 1.73 -10.11
C TYR A 148 3.98 1.60 -10.02
N GLY A 149 4.60 1.00 -11.03
CA GLY A 149 6.04 0.85 -11.07
C GLY A 149 6.76 2.20 -11.15
N TRP A 150 6.20 3.17 -11.89
CA TRP A 150 6.71 4.54 -11.94
C TRP A 150 6.75 5.18 -10.55
N ALA A 151 5.67 5.00 -9.77
CA ALA A 151 5.56 5.54 -8.41
C ALA A 151 6.63 4.95 -7.48
N TRP A 152 6.85 3.64 -7.53
CA TRP A 152 7.89 2.99 -6.75
C TRP A 152 9.30 3.40 -7.16
N LEU A 153 9.56 3.61 -8.47
CA LEU A 153 10.86 4.13 -8.93
C LEU A 153 11.15 5.51 -8.34
N LEU A 154 10.15 6.41 -8.33
CA LEU A 154 10.29 7.72 -7.69
C LEU A 154 10.53 7.62 -6.18
N LYS A 155 9.98 6.60 -5.51
CA LYS A 155 10.30 6.33 -4.08
C LYS A 155 11.73 5.85 -3.88
N VAL A 156 12.30 5.07 -4.81
CA VAL A 156 13.74 4.73 -4.80
C VAL A 156 14.57 6.00 -4.97
N ALA A 157 14.24 6.84 -5.95
CA ALA A 157 14.93 8.10 -6.21
C ALA A 157 14.88 9.04 -4.99
N GLU A 158 13.71 9.22 -4.38
CA GLU A 158 13.52 10.00 -3.15
C GLU A 158 14.43 9.48 -2.02
N THR A 159 14.46 8.17 -1.79
CA THR A 159 15.28 7.57 -0.74
C THR A 159 16.77 7.82 -0.96
N LEU A 160 17.25 7.70 -2.20
CA LEU A 160 18.65 7.92 -2.55
C LEU A 160 19.04 9.40 -2.41
N GLN A 161 18.20 10.33 -2.83
CA GLN A 161 18.47 11.77 -2.72
C GLN A 161 18.38 12.28 -1.26
N ASP A 162 17.47 11.72 -0.46
CA ASP A 162 17.37 12.03 0.98
C ASP A 162 18.54 11.44 1.80
N TRP A 163 19.39 10.62 1.20
CA TRP A 163 20.46 9.93 1.89
C TRP A 163 21.84 10.51 1.53
N ASN A 164 22.34 11.39 2.38
CA ASN A 164 23.59 12.13 2.15
C ASN A 164 24.83 11.26 2.40
N THR A 165 25.10 10.28 1.51
CA THR A 165 26.32 9.46 1.48
C THR A 165 26.84 9.36 0.04
N GLU A 166 28.14 9.06 -0.11
CA GLU A 166 28.77 8.91 -1.43
C GLU A 166 28.12 7.76 -2.23
N GLU A 167 27.82 6.64 -1.56
CA GLU A 167 27.22 5.47 -2.18
C GLU A 167 25.81 5.79 -2.71
N ALA A 168 24.99 6.49 -1.93
CA ALA A 168 23.64 6.87 -2.34
C ALA A 168 23.68 7.87 -3.50
N THR A 169 24.56 8.86 -3.43
CA THR A 169 24.77 9.83 -4.51
C THR A 169 25.16 9.14 -5.81
N LYS A 170 26.11 8.21 -5.75
CA LYS A 170 26.54 7.44 -6.92
C LYS A 170 25.42 6.58 -7.54
N MET A 171 24.64 5.92 -6.69
CA MET A 171 23.49 5.14 -7.17
C MET A 171 22.42 6.04 -7.79
N TYR A 172 22.16 7.22 -7.21
CA TYR A 172 21.23 8.17 -7.79
C TYR A 172 21.72 8.70 -9.15
N GLU A 173 22.99 9.10 -9.29
CA GLU A 173 23.57 9.52 -10.56
C GLU A 173 23.43 8.47 -11.67
N ASN A 174 23.51 7.19 -11.29
CA ASN A 174 23.25 6.10 -12.25
C ASN A 174 21.77 5.99 -12.60
N LEU A 175 20.86 6.16 -11.63
CA LEU A 175 19.41 6.01 -11.77
C LEU A 175 18.74 7.19 -12.48
N GLU A 176 19.34 8.38 -12.38
CA GLU A 176 18.78 9.66 -12.83
C GLU A 176 18.17 9.63 -14.25
N PRO A 177 18.80 9.05 -15.29
CA PRO A 177 18.20 9.01 -16.63
C PRO A 177 16.85 8.30 -16.70
N LEU A 178 16.63 7.28 -15.87
CA LEU A 178 15.35 6.58 -15.80
C LEU A 178 14.33 7.36 -14.97
N VAL A 179 14.76 8.08 -13.94
CA VAL A 179 13.93 8.98 -13.14
C VAL A 179 13.39 10.11 -13.98
N GLU A 180 14.26 10.81 -14.74
CA GLU A 180 13.86 11.88 -15.67
C GLU A 180 12.84 11.39 -16.72
N LEU A 181 13.07 10.20 -17.27
CA LEU A 181 12.13 9.59 -18.21
C LEU A 181 10.75 9.34 -17.57
N VAL A 182 10.72 8.83 -16.36
CA VAL A 182 9.47 8.54 -15.63
C VAL A 182 8.75 9.84 -15.24
N GLU A 183 9.45 10.88 -14.81
CA GLU A 183 8.86 12.20 -14.57
C GLU A 183 8.18 12.72 -15.85
N ASN A 184 8.90 12.70 -16.99
CA ASN A 184 8.35 13.12 -18.27
C ASN A 184 7.11 12.30 -18.66
N LYS A 185 7.13 10.98 -18.44
CA LYS A 185 5.96 10.12 -18.69
C LYS A 185 4.76 10.49 -17.82
N TYR A 186 4.96 10.86 -16.54
CA TYR A 186 3.90 11.37 -15.67
C TYR A 186 3.35 12.70 -16.20
N MET A 187 4.23 13.65 -16.52
CA MET A 187 3.84 14.98 -17.03
C MET A 187 3.09 14.90 -18.36
N GLU A 188 3.42 13.93 -19.21
CA GLU A 188 2.70 13.68 -20.45
C GLU A 188 1.36 12.94 -20.26
N PHE A 189 1.29 12.03 -19.29
CA PHE A 189 0.14 11.15 -19.10
C PHE A 189 -0.97 11.78 -18.31
N LEU A 190 -0.67 12.40 -17.16
CA LEU A 190 -1.71 12.96 -16.27
C LEU A 190 -2.64 13.97 -16.94
N PRO A 191 -2.15 14.92 -17.79
CA PRO A 191 -3.03 15.82 -18.53
C PRO A 191 -3.99 15.12 -19.51
N LYS A 192 -3.60 13.96 -20.05
CA LYS A 192 -4.40 13.17 -20.99
C LYS A 192 -5.44 12.29 -20.30
N LEU A 193 -5.25 11.97 -19.02
CA LEU A 193 -6.17 11.14 -18.26
C LEU A 193 -7.40 11.98 -17.87
N LYS A 194 -8.53 11.68 -18.52
CA LYS A 194 -9.78 12.43 -18.26
C LYS A 194 -10.50 11.97 -17.00
N TYR A 195 -10.41 10.68 -16.68
CA TYR A 195 -11.08 10.07 -15.53
C TYR A 195 -10.07 9.29 -14.71
N PRO A 196 -10.01 9.49 -13.38
CA PRO A 196 -9.12 8.72 -12.53
C PRO A 196 -9.56 7.25 -12.44
N ILE A 197 -8.59 6.35 -12.29
CA ILE A 197 -8.80 4.92 -12.13
C ILE A 197 -8.90 4.63 -10.64
N ARG A 198 -10.07 4.13 -10.18
CA ARG A 198 -10.41 3.90 -8.77
C ARG A 198 -10.50 2.40 -8.42
N VAL A 199 -9.52 1.62 -8.83
CA VAL A 199 -9.46 0.18 -8.53
C VAL A 199 -8.51 -0.08 -7.36
N GLY A 200 -8.66 -1.22 -6.69
CA GLY A 200 -7.78 -1.64 -5.60
C GLY A 200 -6.47 -2.31 -6.05
N GLU A 201 -6.03 -2.03 -7.30
CA GLU A 201 -4.88 -2.67 -7.95
C GLU A 201 -3.91 -1.65 -8.55
N HIS A 202 -2.86 -2.16 -9.25
CA HIS A 202 -1.76 -1.39 -9.84
C HIS A 202 -2.14 -0.09 -10.56
N PRO A 203 -3.21 -0.02 -11.39
CA PRO A 203 -3.50 1.22 -12.10
C PRO A 203 -4.18 2.29 -11.25
N ASN A 204 -4.32 2.13 -9.92
CA ASN A 204 -4.93 3.12 -9.04
C ASN A 204 -4.25 4.48 -9.17
N THR A 205 -5.01 5.49 -9.62
CA THR A 205 -4.47 6.82 -9.90
C THR A 205 -4.07 7.56 -8.63
N ALA A 206 -4.85 7.46 -7.57
CA ALA A 206 -4.55 8.15 -6.31
C ALA A 206 -3.28 7.62 -5.65
N PHE A 207 -3.05 6.30 -5.67
CA PHE A 207 -1.80 5.69 -5.21
C PHE A 207 -0.61 6.20 -6.01
N GLY A 208 -0.67 6.09 -7.36
CA GLY A 208 0.43 6.52 -8.22
C GLY A 208 0.78 8.00 -8.04
N MET A 209 -0.24 8.87 -7.92
CA MET A 209 -0.06 10.31 -7.67
C MET A 209 0.46 10.58 -6.26
N SER A 210 0.01 9.84 -5.24
CA SER A 210 0.42 10.05 -3.85
C SER A 210 1.91 9.80 -3.64
N PHE A 211 2.45 8.72 -4.22
CA PHE A 211 3.87 8.39 -4.13
C PHE A 211 4.73 9.35 -4.97
N ALA A 212 4.27 9.65 -6.20
CA ALA A 212 4.96 10.61 -7.05
C ALA A 212 4.98 12.02 -6.43
N LEU A 213 3.94 12.42 -5.69
CA LEU A 213 3.87 13.72 -5.02
C LEU A 213 4.88 13.83 -3.87
N ASP A 214 5.13 12.75 -3.10
CA ASP A 214 6.15 12.77 -2.05
C ASP A 214 7.53 13.13 -2.62
N TYR A 215 7.91 12.51 -3.74
CA TYR A 215 9.13 12.83 -4.48
C TYR A 215 9.09 14.24 -5.06
N ALA A 216 8.00 14.59 -5.76
CA ALA A 216 7.89 15.82 -6.52
C ALA A 216 7.98 17.08 -5.64
N LYS A 217 7.41 17.05 -4.44
CA LYS A 217 7.50 18.14 -3.44
C LYS A 217 8.92 18.52 -3.08
N LYS A 218 9.89 17.62 -3.24
CA LYS A 218 11.29 17.84 -2.90
C LYS A 218 12.15 18.12 -4.13
N TYR A 219 11.85 17.47 -5.25
CA TYR A 219 12.80 17.36 -6.35
C TYR A 219 12.26 17.77 -7.73
N SER A 220 10.92 17.87 -7.93
CA SER A 220 10.32 18.14 -9.23
C SER A 220 9.10 19.09 -9.12
N PRO A 221 9.31 20.42 -9.00
CA PRO A 221 8.21 21.39 -8.82
C PRO A 221 7.19 21.39 -9.95
N GLU A 222 7.61 21.07 -11.19
CA GLU A 222 6.69 21.00 -12.33
C GLU A 222 5.73 19.79 -12.18
N LEU A 223 6.25 18.63 -11.84
CA LEU A 223 5.45 17.43 -11.56
C LEU A 223 4.55 17.64 -10.34
N GLU A 224 5.04 18.29 -9.28
CA GLU A 224 4.23 18.64 -8.10
C GLU A 224 2.99 19.44 -8.51
N ASN A 225 3.15 20.51 -9.28
CA ASN A 225 2.06 21.35 -9.72
C ASN A 225 1.02 20.58 -10.53
N ILE A 226 1.46 19.75 -11.48
CA ILE A 226 0.58 18.91 -12.29
C ILE A 226 -0.21 17.92 -11.42
N ILE A 227 0.46 17.27 -10.46
CA ILE A 227 -0.21 16.31 -9.56
C ILE A 227 -1.25 17.01 -8.68
N ILE A 228 -0.91 18.16 -8.09
CA ILE A 228 -1.85 18.92 -7.24
C ILE A 228 -3.08 19.37 -8.02
N GLU A 229 -2.87 19.91 -9.24
CA GLU A 229 -3.96 20.33 -10.13
C GLU A 229 -4.88 19.17 -10.47
N LYS A 230 -4.32 18.06 -10.92
CA LYS A 230 -5.07 16.86 -11.30
C LYS A 230 -5.74 16.16 -10.12
N ALA A 231 -5.13 16.15 -8.94
CA ALA A 231 -5.78 15.62 -7.75
C ALA A 231 -7.04 16.43 -7.38
N LYS A 232 -6.96 17.76 -7.45
CA LYS A 232 -8.14 18.62 -7.23
C LYS A 232 -9.20 18.44 -8.33
N GLU A 233 -8.80 18.35 -9.61
CA GLU A 233 -9.72 18.09 -10.72
C GLU A 233 -10.49 16.77 -10.52
N TYR A 234 -9.80 15.70 -10.08
CA TYR A 234 -10.39 14.38 -9.97
C TYR A 234 -11.23 14.16 -8.71
N TYR A 235 -10.77 14.70 -7.57
CA TYR A 235 -11.22 14.22 -6.26
C TYR A 235 -11.88 15.29 -5.39
N MET A 236 -11.73 16.58 -5.71
CA MET A 236 -12.24 17.64 -4.85
C MET A 236 -13.77 17.59 -4.66
N ASN A 237 -14.51 17.09 -5.65
CA ASN A 237 -15.96 17.00 -5.62
C ASN A 237 -16.50 15.62 -5.22
N ASP A 238 -15.64 14.67 -4.91
CA ASP A 238 -16.06 13.31 -4.55
C ASP A 238 -16.70 13.30 -3.15
N LYS A 239 -17.78 12.51 -3.01
CA LYS A 239 -18.62 12.43 -1.82
C LYS A 239 -19.09 11.03 -1.58
N GLY A 240 -19.15 10.60 -0.31
CA GLY A 240 -19.76 9.32 0.06
C GLY A 240 -19.08 8.12 -0.57
N CYS A 241 -17.72 8.05 -0.51
CA CYS A 241 -16.98 6.90 -1.06
C CYS A 241 -17.53 5.58 -0.49
N PRO A 242 -17.86 4.59 -1.34
CA PRO A 242 -18.48 3.34 -0.89
C PRO A 242 -17.46 2.37 -0.25
N ILE A 243 -16.77 2.81 0.79
CA ILE A 243 -15.73 2.05 1.49
C ILE A 243 -16.22 0.70 2.03
N ASN A 244 -17.51 0.55 2.25
CA ASN A 244 -18.15 -0.69 2.67
C ASN A 244 -18.28 -1.73 1.54
N TRP A 245 -17.94 -1.38 0.30
CA TRP A 245 -17.85 -2.32 -0.82
C TRP A 245 -16.44 -2.90 -0.95
N GLU A 246 -15.48 -2.32 -0.24
CA GLU A 246 -14.11 -2.86 -0.17
C GLU A 246 -14.01 -4.00 0.85
N PRO A 247 -13.21 -5.01 0.60
CA PRO A 247 -12.37 -5.16 -0.60
C PRO A 247 -13.11 -5.76 -1.79
N GLY A 248 -12.57 -5.54 -3.01
CA GLY A 248 -12.75 -6.43 -4.15
C GLY A 248 -12.02 -7.77 -3.91
N GLY A 249 -12.21 -8.75 -4.81
CA GLY A 249 -11.75 -10.14 -4.57
C GLY A 249 -10.25 -10.30 -4.29
N PHE A 250 -9.41 -9.41 -4.85
CA PHE A 250 -7.94 -9.44 -4.70
C PHE A 250 -7.32 -8.04 -4.71
N ASP A 251 -8.01 -7.08 -4.12
CA ASP A 251 -7.45 -5.75 -3.88
C ASP A 251 -6.23 -5.81 -2.96
N PHE A 252 -5.21 -5.03 -3.26
CA PHE A 252 -4.09 -4.76 -2.35
C PHE A 252 -3.97 -3.27 -1.98
N LEU A 253 -4.83 -2.44 -2.56
CA LEU A 253 -5.03 -1.03 -2.20
C LEU A 253 -6.50 -0.80 -1.85
N SER A 254 -6.76 0.12 -0.93
CA SER A 254 -8.13 0.61 -0.66
C SER A 254 -8.37 1.85 -1.51
N PRO A 255 -9.19 1.82 -2.56
CA PRO A 255 -9.45 3.00 -3.39
C PRO A 255 -9.84 4.24 -2.59
N CYS A 256 -10.76 4.10 -1.63
CA CYS A 256 -11.20 5.21 -0.80
C CYS A 256 -10.08 5.74 0.10
N LEU A 257 -9.27 4.89 0.72
CA LEU A 257 -8.18 5.36 1.59
C LEU A 257 -7.00 5.93 0.80
N GLN A 258 -6.68 5.39 -0.39
CA GLN A 258 -5.65 5.97 -1.25
C GLN A 258 -6.02 7.38 -1.70
N GLU A 259 -7.28 7.60 -2.04
CA GLU A 259 -7.79 8.93 -2.37
C GLU A 259 -7.74 9.86 -1.16
N ALA A 260 -8.17 9.41 0.02
CA ALA A 260 -8.11 10.19 1.25
C ALA A 260 -6.66 10.54 1.64
N SER A 261 -5.70 9.61 1.47
CA SER A 261 -4.27 9.84 1.73
C SER A 261 -3.65 10.84 0.74
N LEU A 262 -3.99 10.76 -0.55
CA LEU A 262 -3.54 11.74 -1.54
C LEU A 262 -4.08 13.14 -1.21
N MET A 263 -5.38 13.27 -0.93
CA MET A 263 -5.99 14.58 -0.66
C MET A 263 -5.48 15.20 0.64
N LEU A 264 -5.06 14.41 1.64
CA LEU A 264 -4.34 14.90 2.82
C LEU A 264 -3.04 15.64 2.46
N LYS A 265 -2.35 15.20 1.42
CA LYS A 265 -1.09 15.81 0.96
C LYS A 265 -1.31 17.05 0.07
N VAL A 266 -2.52 17.20 -0.48
CA VAL A 266 -2.89 18.25 -1.46
C VAL A 266 -3.63 19.42 -0.82
N LEU A 267 -4.47 19.17 0.18
CA LEU A 267 -5.31 20.20 0.80
C LEU A 267 -4.69 20.73 2.10
N PRO A 268 -4.93 22.02 2.43
CA PRO A 268 -4.69 22.51 3.78
C PRO A 268 -5.52 21.73 4.81
N ASN A 269 -5.02 21.58 6.05
CA ASN A 269 -5.62 20.70 7.06
C ASN A 269 -7.11 20.96 7.32
N GLU A 270 -7.54 22.23 7.42
CA GLU A 270 -8.96 22.57 7.68
C GLU A 270 -9.87 22.20 6.50
N GLU A 271 -9.39 22.45 5.28
CA GLU A 271 -10.09 22.08 4.06
C GLU A 271 -10.17 20.55 3.90
N TYR A 272 -9.06 19.86 4.20
CA TYR A 272 -9.02 18.41 4.19
C TYR A 272 -10.04 17.78 5.15
N VAL A 273 -10.13 18.27 6.39
CA VAL A 273 -11.09 17.75 7.37
C VAL A 273 -12.53 17.90 6.86
N SER A 274 -12.87 19.06 6.30
CA SER A 274 -14.21 19.31 5.75
C SER A 274 -14.50 18.43 4.54
N TRP A 275 -13.51 18.24 3.67
CA TRP A 275 -13.60 17.34 2.51
C TRP A 275 -13.75 15.89 2.97
N LEU A 276 -12.91 15.42 3.89
CA LEU A 276 -12.92 14.04 4.39
C LEU A 276 -14.26 13.67 5.04
N ASP A 277 -14.87 14.59 5.81
CA ASP A 277 -16.19 14.36 6.43
C ASP A 277 -17.32 14.23 5.40
N THR A 278 -17.14 14.82 4.21
CA THR A 278 -18.07 14.68 3.09
C THR A 278 -17.78 13.42 2.28
N PHE A 279 -16.51 13.10 2.07
CA PHE A 279 -16.04 11.96 1.31
C PHE A 279 -16.25 10.63 2.04
N LEU A 280 -15.94 10.56 3.34
CA LEU A 280 -16.16 9.41 4.22
C LEU A 280 -16.95 9.82 5.47
N PRO A 281 -18.28 9.99 5.37
CA PRO A 281 -19.11 10.45 6.49
C PRO A 281 -18.97 9.55 7.72
N ASN A 282 -18.78 10.14 8.89
CA ASN A 282 -18.59 9.48 10.20
C ASN A 282 -17.32 8.60 10.34
N PHE A 283 -16.48 8.46 9.31
CA PHE A 283 -15.30 7.61 9.35
C PHE A 283 -14.32 8.03 10.45
N ARG A 284 -14.07 9.33 10.62
CA ARG A 284 -13.17 9.84 11.68
C ARG A 284 -13.62 9.45 13.10
N ASN A 285 -14.92 9.35 13.32
CA ASN A 285 -15.47 9.03 14.63
C ASN A 285 -15.43 7.52 14.93
N ASN A 286 -15.68 6.68 13.94
CA ASN A 286 -15.80 5.24 14.08
C ASN A 286 -15.18 4.48 12.89
N PRO A 287 -13.84 4.56 12.65
CA PRO A 287 -13.20 3.94 11.48
C PRO A 287 -13.35 2.41 11.46
N SER A 288 -13.34 1.76 12.62
CA SER A 288 -13.50 0.30 12.74
C SER A 288 -14.91 -0.22 12.42
N GLN A 289 -15.91 0.67 12.29
CA GLN A 289 -17.23 0.29 11.78
C GLN A 289 -17.20 0.01 10.27
N TYR A 290 -16.28 0.63 9.54
CA TYR A 290 -16.19 0.57 8.08
C TYR A 290 -15.12 -0.42 7.59
N LEU A 291 -14.08 -0.63 8.37
CA LEU A 291 -12.93 -1.45 7.98
C LEU A 291 -12.67 -2.55 9.00
N ASN A 292 -12.71 -3.79 8.51
CA ASN A 292 -12.20 -4.96 9.20
C ASN A 292 -10.91 -5.42 8.51
N VAL A 293 -10.06 -6.15 9.24
CA VAL A 293 -8.93 -6.86 8.62
C VAL A 293 -9.43 -7.77 7.50
N THR A 294 -8.70 -7.83 6.41
CA THR A 294 -9.01 -8.73 5.30
C THR A 294 -8.39 -10.10 5.55
N GLU A 295 -9.13 -11.14 5.24
CA GLU A 295 -8.70 -12.52 5.44
C GLU A 295 -8.32 -13.15 4.11
N VAL A 296 -7.15 -13.79 4.08
CA VAL A 296 -6.72 -14.60 2.95
C VAL A 296 -7.08 -16.05 3.23
N THR A 297 -7.94 -16.62 2.40
CA THR A 297 -8.42 -18.00 2.55
C THR A 297 -7.47 -19.03 1.96
N ASP A 298 -6.69 -18.63 0.94
CA ASP A 298 -5.67 -19.46 0.30
C ASP A 298 -4.45 -18.60 -0.06
N ARG A 299 -3.34 -18.76 0.65
CA ARG A 299 -2.09 -18.05 0.41
C ARG A 299 -1.21 -18.68 -0.67
N SER A 300 -1.59 -19.85 -1.18
CA SER A 300 -0.95 -20.44 -2.36
C SER A 300 -1.44 -19.82 -3.67
N ASP A 301 -2.60 -19.16 -3.64
CA ASP A 301 -3.07 -18.33 -4.75
C ASP A 301 -2.45 -16.93 -4.65
N GLY A 302 -1.51 -16.61 -5.55
CA GLY A 302 -0.81 -15.32 -5.57
C GLY A 302 -1.74 -14.11 -5.71
N LYS A 303 -2.95 -14.28 -6.29
CA LYS A 303 -3.94 -13.20 -6.35
C LYS A 303 -4.69 -13.03 -5.04
N LEU A 304 -5.12 -14.10 -4.38
CA LEU A 304 -5.79 -13.99 -3.08
C LEU A 304 -4.85 -13.49 -1.99
N ALA A 305 -3.55 -13.78 -2.08
CA ALA A 305 -2.51 -13.26 -1.19
C ALA A 305 -2.42 -11.71 -1.22
N HIS A 306 -2.90 -11.04 -2.28
CA HIS A 306 -3.01 -9.58 -2.36
C HIS A 306 -3.74 -8.96 -1.17
N LEU A 307 -4.71 -9.66 -0.57
CA LEU A 307 -5.45 -9.17 0.59
C LEU A 307 -4.58 -8.98 1.85
N ASP A 308 -3.45 -9.68 1.98
CA ASP A 308 -2.46 -9.36 3.02
C ASP A 308 -1.79 -7.99 2.76
N GLY A 309 -1.50 -7.68 1.50
CA GLY A 309 -1.02 -6.35 1.08
C GLY A 309 -2.05 -5.24 1.34
N LEU A 310 -3.34 -5.55 1.16
CA LEU A 310 -4.40 -4.59 1.48
C LEU A 310 -4.41 -4.20 2.96
N ASN A 311 -4.15 -5.12 3.87
CA ASN A 311 -4.01 -4.78 5.28
C ASN A 311 -2.86 -3.79 5.53
N PHE A 312 -1.70 -3.97 4.90
CA PHE A 312 -0.59 -3.03 5.00
C PHE A 312 -0.92 -1.68 4.35
N SER A 313 -1.57 -1.68 3.18
CA SER A 313 -1.93 -0.43 2.50
C SER A 313 -3.01 0.36 3.26
N ARG A 314 -3.95 -0.30 3.88
CA ARG A 314 -4.89 0.33 4.82
C ARG A 314 -4.17 0.89 6.03
N ALA A 315 -3.20 0.15 6.58
CA ALA A 315 -2.44 0.59 7.75
C ALA A 315 -1.68 1.89 7.45
N TRP A 316 -0.94 2.01 6.33
CA TRP A 316 -0.20 3.23 6.05
C TRP A 316 -1.10 4.45 5.82
N CYS A 317 -2.23 4.29 5.12
CA CYS A 317 -3.18 5.38 4.94
C CYS A 317 -3.79 5.83 6.29
N LEU A 318 -4.15 4.87 7.14
CA LEU A 318 -4.68 5.14 8.47
C LEU A 318 -3.65 5.80 9.39
N TYR A 319 -2.36 5.44 9.29
CA TYR A 319 -1.29 6.12 10.02
C TYR A 319 -1.12 7.56 9.52
N GLU A 320 -1.01 7.78 8.21
CA GLU A 320 -0.86 9.13 7.64
C GLU A 320 -2.01 10.04 8.07
N ILE A 321 -3.25 9.57 7.91
CA ILE A 321 -4.45 10.35 8.28
C ILE A 321 -4.56 10.50 9.81
N GLY A 322 -4.39 9.40 10.54
CA GLY A 322 -4.56 9.36 11.99
C GLY A 322 -3.53 10.21 12.73
N ASN A 323 -2.26 10.18 12.30
CA ASN A 323 -1.19 10.99 12.90
C ASN A 323 -1.44 12.50 12.70
N ILE A 324 -1.79 12.92 11.47
CA ILE A 324 -2.08 14.35 11.17
C ILE A 324 -3.32 14.84 11.91
N LEU A 325 -4.37 14.02 11.98
CA LEU A 325 -5.62 14.37 12.66
C LEU A 325 -5.60 14.08 14.17
N GLN A 326 -4.49 13.56 14.71
CA GLN A 326 -4.36 13.12 16.12
C GLN A 326 -5.49 12.17 16.53
N ASN A 327 -5.79 11.19 15.68
CA ASN A 327 -6.90 10.26 15.85
C ASN A 327 -6.41 8.86 16.26
N ASP A 328 -6.37 8.60 17.57
CA ASP A 328 -5.91 7.34 18.13
C ASP A 328 -6.72 6.12 17.66
N LYS A 329 -8.00 6.30 17.32
CA LYS A 329 -8.83 5.21 16.80
C LYS A 329 -8.36 4.75 15.42
N MET A 330 -7.96 5.68 14.57
CA MET A 330 -7.37 5.35 13.26
C MET A 330 -6.01 4.67 13.42
N VAL A 331 -5.15 5.20 14.30
CA VAL A 331 -3.83 4.63 14.60
C VAL A 331 -3.96 3.21 15.17
N ASN A 332 -4.88 3.00 16.13
CA ASN A 332 -5.11 1.66 16.69
C ASN A 332 -5.67 0.67 15.64
N LEU A 333 -6.54 1.13 14.75
CA LEU A 333 -7.04 0.32 13.64
C LEU A 333 -5.91 -0.01 12.65
N ALA A 334 -5.02 0.94 12.35
CA ALA A 334 -3.83 0.71 11.54
C ALA A 334 -2.94 -0.38 12.15
N ASN A 335 -2.65 -0.29 13.45
CA ASN A 335 -1.90 -1.32 14.19
C ASN A 335 -2.54 -2.71 14.04
N LYS A 336 -3.86 -2.80 14.16
CA LYS A 336 -4.61 -4.06 14.00
C LYS A 336 -4.45 -4.67 12.61
N HIS A 337 -4.60 -3.85 11.56
CA HIS A 337 -4.41 -4.29 10.17
C HIS A 337 -2.97 -4.75 9.92
N PHE A 338 -2.00 -3.95 10.37
CA PHE A 338 -0.58 -4.29 10.25
C PHE A 338 -0.25 -5.61 10.91
N GLU A 339 -0.57 -5.75 12.20
CA GLU A 339 -0.23 -6.93 12.99
C GLU A 339 -0.85 -8.22 12.43
N TYR A 340 -2.08 -8.13 11.88
CA TYR A 340 -2.78 -9.27 11.30
C TYR A 340 -2.01 -9.90 10.13
N SER A 341 -1.55 -9.11 9.18
CA SER A 341 -0.82 -9.62 8.01
C SER A 341 0.67 -9.86 8.30
N TYR A 342 1.30 -9.02 9.13
CA TYR A 342 2.71 -9.18 9.48
C TYR A 342 3.04 -10.54 10.08
N LYS A 343 2.17 -11.07 10.95
CA LYS A 343 2.31 -12.41 11.55
C LYS A 343 2.17 -13.57 10.56
N LYS A 344 1.70 -13.30 9.33
CA LYS A 344 1.35 -14.32 8.34
C LYS A 344 2.17 -14.25 7.06
N MET A 345 3.11 -13.30 6.97
CA MET A 345 3.92 -13.11 5.75
C MET A 345 4.69 -14.37 5.33
N ASP A 346 5.21 -15.14 6.30
CA ASP A 346 5.97 -16.38 6.05
C ASP A 346 5.11 -17.55 5.56
N SER A 347 3.79 -17.43 5.56
CA SER A 347 2.87 -18.52 5.24
C SER A 347 2.47 -18.57 3.76
N GLY A 348 3.02 -17.70 2.92
CA GLY A 348 2.68 -17.55 1.50
C GLY A 348 3.67 -18.27 0.57
N GLU A 349 3.19 -18.58 -0.63
CA GLU A 349 4.03 -18.94 -1.76
C GLU A 349 4.81 -17.74 -2.27
N TYR A 350 5.96 -17.97 -2.94
CA TYR A 350 6.84 -16.91 -3.45
C TYR A 350 6.10 -15.84 -4.28
N ALA A 351 5.26 -16.26 -5.23
CA ALA A 351 4.53 -15.32 -6.10
C ALA A 351 3.54 -14.40 -5.34
N GLY A 352 3.09 -14.80 -4.16
CA GLY A 352 2.18 -14.01 -3.32
C GLY A 352 2.87 -13.23 -2.19
N ALA A 353 4.10 -13.60 -1.82
CA ALA A 353 4.73 -13.10 -0.60
C ALA A 353 5.94 -12.18 -0.85
N HIS A 354 6.66 -12.32 -1.97
CA HIS A 354 7.93 -11.63 -2.23
C HIS A 354 7.86 -10.09 -2.12
N TRP A 355 6.72 -9.49 -2.43
CA TRP A 355 6.51 -8.05 -2.42
C TRP A 355 5.97 -7.48 -1.10
N LEU A 356 5.43 -8.33 -0.20
CA LEU A 356 4.78 -7.87 1.03
C LEU A 356 5.71 -7.12 1.97
N ALA A 357 7.01 -7.41 1.93
CA ALA A 357 7.99 -6.73 2.78
C ALA A 357 8.06 -5.21 2.54
N SER A 358 7.95 -4.76 1.27
CA SER A 358 7.93 -3.34 0.94
C SER A 358 6.67 -2.65 1.47
N PHE A 359 5.52 -3.31 1.39
CA PHE A 359 4.26 -2.80 1.94
C PHE A 359 4.30 -2.72 3.47
N ALA A 360 4.82 -3.76 4.12
CA ALA A 360 5.02 -3.77 5.56
C ALA A 360 5.98 -2.67 6.00
N LEU A 361 7.14 -2.53 5.35
CA LEU A 361 8.11 -1.49 5.67
C LEU A 361 7.54 -0.09 5.46
N TYR A 362 6.81 0.15 4.37
CA TYR A 362 6.17 1.43 4.13
C TYR A 362 5.18 1.79 5.24
N ALA A 363 4.37 0.82 5.69
CA ALA A 363 3.47 1.01 6.82
C ALA A 363 4.22 1.29 8.14
N VAL A 364 5.36 0.61 8.39
CA VAL A 364 6.23 0.89 9.55
C VAL A 364 6.75 2.33 9.51
N LEU A 365 7.24 2.79 8.37
CA LEU A 365 7.77 4.15 8.22
C LEU A 365 6.69 5.22 8.40
N LYS A 366 5.44 4.94 8.01
CA LYS A 366 4.29 5.85 8.19
C LYS A 366 3.67 5.80 9.59
N SER A 367 4.03 4.81 10.39
CA SER A 367 3.52 4.72 11.77
C SER A 367 4.16 5.76 12.71
N ASN A 368 5.34 6.31 12.40
CA ASN A 368 6.13 7.23 13.24
C ASN A 368 5.71 8.69 13.13
#